data_64d3367a23cf216560e4b1ff550fe534
#
_entry.id   64d3367a23cf216560e4b1ff550fe534
#
_cell.length_a   1.000
_cell.length_b   1.000
_cell.length_c   1.000
_cell.angle_alpha   90.00
_cell.angle_beta   90.00
_cell.angle_gamma   90.00
#
_symmetry.space_group_name_H-M   'P 1'
#
loop_
_entity.id
_entity.type
_entity.pdbx_description
1 polymer ?
#
loop_
_entity_poly.entity_id
_entity_poly.type
_entity_poly.pdbx_seq_one_letter_code
_entity_poly.pdbx_strand_id
1 'polypeptide(L)'
;GIKYSKFEIPPEIIKMWRSIGIKGQKQKKIWNDKLQKSPPSVKKEFKDQIEKFIHPSVFAKLNELKADLREEPQSIATRKASEICLKYINDATAITLGGSADLTGSNNTKTDNINPVSAEAYGRYIHYGIREHAMGAIMNGISLHGGFIPYGGTFLIFSDYCRPAIRLAALMQQQVIYVLTHDSIGLGEDGPTHQPIEQLSSLRAIPNVSVFRPGSAVETVECWELALENKTGPSLLALSRQNLNEFRQSLDLESKYNPCKNGAYCVASNSKKPEFSIFASGSEVNIVIEAYQELSRLNREVSVYSVPCLDYFNSQDNDFRENIISNASCNIVVEAGVSQGWDRILRENGIFIGMSTFGASGPYKDLYKNFNITKERIIDVILNSK
;
A
#
# COMPACT_ATOMS: atom_id res chain seq x y z
N GLY A 1 -32.01 0.62 42.73
CA GLY A 1 -30.55 0.67 42.81
C GLY A 1 -29.98 -0.74 42.78
N ILE A 2 -28.75 -0.88 42.32
CA ILE A 2 -28.00 -2.15 42.29
C ILE A 2 -27.61 -2.47 43.76
N LYS A 3 -27.99 -3.66 44.26
CA LYS A 3 -27.76 -4.10 45.64
C LYS A 3 -26.37 -4.74 45.85
N TYR A 4 -25.50 -4.74 44.86
CA TYR A 4 -24.22 -5.46 44.87
C TYR A 4 -23.06 -4.46 44.92
N SER A 5 -21.95 -4.90 45.51
CA SER A 5 -20.71 -4.13 45.54
C SER A 5 -20.10 -3.94 44.13
N LYS A 6 -19.16 -2.99 44.00
CA LYS A 6 -18.42 -2.84 42.74
C LYS A 6 -17.70 -4.15 42.37
N PHE A 7 -17.83 -4.57 41.11
CA PHE A 7 -17.28 -5.81 40.58
C PHE A 7 -17.86 -7.13 41.14
N GLU A 8 -18.89 -7.06 42.00
CA GLU A 8 -19.62 -8.23 42.48
C GLU A 8 -20.70 -8.59 41.45
N ILE A 9 -20.63 -9.82 40.92
CA ILE A 9 -21.63 -10.35 39.97
C ILE A 9 -22.52 -11.35 40.71
N PRO A 10 -23.86 -11.16 40.72
CA PRO A 10 -24.78 -12.10 41.35
C PRO A 10 -24.60 -13.53 40.86
N PRO A 11 -24.64 -14.52 41.78
CA PRO A 11 -24.44 -15.93 41.39
C PRO A 11 -25.42 -16.43 40.33
N GLU A 12 -26.65 -15.96 40.33
CA GLU A 12 -27.67 -16.29 39.33
C GLU A 12 -27.31 -15.80 37.95
N ILE A 13 -26.70 -14.62 37.85
CA ILE A 13 -26.22 -14.10 36.54
C ILE A 13 -25.03 -14.94 36.07
N ILE A 14 -24.08 -15.26 36.92
CA ILE A 14 -22.95 -16.15 36.59
C ILE A 14 -23.47 -17.51 36.11
N LYS A 15 -24.45 -18.11 36.82
CA LYS A 15 -25.06 -19.38 36.44
C LYS A 15 -25.72 -19.31 35.05
N MET A 16 -26.43 -18.24 34.79
CA MET A 16 -27.06 -18.01 33.47
C MET A 16 -26.01 -17.95 32.35
N TRP A 17 -24.96 -17.15 32.53
CA TRP A 17 -23.89 -17.04 31.54
C TRP A 17 -23.17 -18.39 31.32
N ARG A 18 -22.87 -19.12 32.40
CA ARG A 18 -22.26 -20.48 32.30
C ARG A 18 -23.15 -21.46 31.56
N SER A 19 -24.48 -21.39 31.73
CA SER A 19 -25.42 -22.25 31.01
C SER A 19 -25.41 -21.99 29.50
N ILE A 20 -25.22 -20.73 29.10
CA ILE A 20 -25.06 -20.35 27.67
C ILE A 20 -23.73 -20.91 27.13
N GLY A 21 -22.64 -20.79 27.87
CA GLY A 21 -21.33 -21.35 27.49
C GLY A 21 -21.34 -22.85 27.33
N ILE A 22 -22.06 -23.58 28.19
CA ILE A 22 -22.22 -25.05 28.09
C ILE A 22 -22.92 -25.46 26.78
N LYS A 23 -23.94 -24.70 26.34
CA LYS A 23 -24.59 -24.91 25.04
C LYS A 23 -23.60 -24.78 23.90
N GLY A 24 -22.74 -23.75 23.95
CA GLY A 24 -21.69 -23.52 22.96
C GLY A 24 -20.66 -24.66 22.91
N GLN A 25 -20.27 -25.20 24.06
CA GLN A 25 -19.35 -26.35 24.11
C GLN A 25 -19.89 -27.58 23.38
N LYS A 26 -21.19 -27.88 23.54
CA LYS A 26 -21.84 -28.99 22.83
C LYS A 26 -21.76 -28.79 21.31
N GLN A 27 -22.08 -27.60 20.82
CA GLN A 27 -22.01 -27.30 19.40
C GLN A 27 -20.57 -27.39 18.87
N LYS A 28 -19.60 -26.85 19.62
CA LYS A 28 -18.18 -26.93 19.28
C LYS A 28 -17.70 -28.38 19.17
N LYS A 29 -18.14 -29.27 20.09
CA LYS A 29 -17.82 -30.70 20.03
C LYS A 29 -18.36 -31.34 18.75
N ILE A 30 -19.65 -31.13 18.45
CA ILE A 30 -20.29 -31.65 17.22
C ILE A 30 -19.52 -31.18 15.98
N TRP A 31 -19.16 -29.88 15.92
CA TRP A 31 -18.40 -29.33 14.82
C TRP A 31 -17.01 -29.96 14.70
N ASN A 32 -16.27 -30.10 15.82
CA ASN A 32 -14.95 -30.73 15.84
C ASN A 32 -15.02 -32.20 15.37
N ASP A 33 -16.02 -32.95 15.84
CA ASP A 33 -16.22 -34.35 15.44
C ASP A 33 -16.50 -34.45 13.92
N LYS A 34 -17.29 -33.51 13.38
CA LYS A 34 -17.55 -33.41 11.93
C LYS A 34 -16.27 -33.13 11.15
N LEU A 35 -15.48 -32.15 11.59
CA LEU A 35 -14.20 -31.80 10.95
C LEU A 35 -13.22 -33.00 11.01
N GLN A 36 -13.12 -33.67 12.14
CA GLN A 36 -12.24 -34.84 12.30
C GLN A 36 -12.60 -35.99 11.36
N LYS A 37 -13.89 -36.19 11.07
CA LYS A 37 -14.40 -37.22 10.15
C LYS A 37 -14.31 -36.80 8.67
N SER A 38 -14.01 -35.54 8.37
CA SER A 38 -13.87 -35.05 6.99
C SER A 38 -12.62 -35.65 6.31
N PRO A 39 -12.61 -35.78 4.96
CA PRO A 39 -11.45 -36.23 4.22
C PRO A 39 -10.22 -35.34 4.48
N PRO A 40 -8.98 -35.91 4.41
CA PRO A 40 -7.75 -35.12 4.64
C PRO A 40 -7.62 -33.88 3.74
N SER A 41 -8.06 -33.93 2.48
CA SER A 41 -8.08 -32.82 1.55
C SER A 41 -8.95 -31.66 2.05
N VAL A 42 -10.17 -31.96 2.50
CA VAL A 42 -11.12 -30.96 3.04
C VAL A 42 -10.58 -30.32 4.32
N LYS A 43 -9.94 -31.12 5.19
CA LYS A 43 -9.30 -30.57 6.41
C LYS A 43 -8.17 -29.63 6.07
N LYS A 44 -7.34 -30.00 5.09
CA LYS A 44 -6.22 -29.16 4.65
C LYS A 44 -6.75 -27.86 4.05
N GLU A 45 -7.69 -27.94 3.10
CA GLU A 45 -8.30 -26.76 2.46
C GLU A 45 -8.90 -25.82 3.49
N PHE A 46 -9.70 -26.36 4.44
CA PHE A 46 -10.29 -25.57 5.53
C PHE A 46 -9.22 -24.89 6.40
N LYS A 47 -8.15 -25.61 6.76
CA LYS A 47 -7.05 -25.06 7.53
C LYS A 47 -6.33 -23.96 6.76
N ASP A 48 -5.95 -24.22 5.52
CA ASP A 48 -5.24 -23.26 4.64
C ASP A 48 -6.08 -21.97 4.48
N GLN A 49 -7.40 -22.11 4.32
CA GLN A 49 -8.30 -20.96 4.20
C GLN A 49 -8.38 -20.16 5.51
N ILE A 50 -8.61 -20.80 6.66
CA ILE A 50 -8.72 -20.11 7.96
C ILE A 50 -7.40 -19.39 8.32
N GLU A 51 -6.26 -20.04 8.04
CA GLU A 51 -4.93 -19.47 8.28
C GLU A 51 -4.52 -18.45 7.22
N LYS A 52 -5.38 -18.16 6.24
CA LYS A 52 -5.10 -17.26 5.12
C LYS A 52 -3.79 -17.63 4.41
N PHE A 53 -3.62 -18.94 4.16
CA PHE A 53 -2.43 -19.42 3.47
C PHE A 53 -2.49 -19.08 1.98
N ILE A 54 -1.50 -18.32 1.52
CA ILE A 54 -1.35 -17.98 0.11
C ILE A 54 -0.45 -19.02 -0.54
N HIS A 55 -1.00 -19.75 -1.51
CA HIS A 55 -0.23 -20.77 -2.21
C HIS A 55 0.91 -20.15 -3.03
N PRO A 56 2.12 -20.74 -3.06
CA PRO A 56 3.25 -20.21 -3.82
C PRO A 56 2.98 -19.94 -5.31
N SER A 57 2.01 -20.63 -5.90
CA SER A 57 1.58 -20.39 -7.29
C SER A 57 1.04 -18.96 -7.53
N VAL A 58 0.53 -18.27 -6.49
CA VAL A 58 0.12 -16.87 -6.61
C VAL A 58 1.34 -16.01 -6.91
N PHE A 59 2.41 -16.17 -6.13
CA PHE A 59 3.66 -15.43 -6.34
C PHE A 59 4.37 -15.82 -7.64
N ALA A 60 4.26 -17.09 -8.08
CA ALA A 60 4.76 -17.50 -9.39
C ALA A 60 4.08 -16.72 -10.51
N LYS A 61 2.75 -16.62 -10.49
CA LYS A 61 1.99 -15.81 -11.46
C LYS A 61 2.30 -14.31 -11.40
N LEU A 62 2.55 -13.76 -10.22
CA LEU A 62 2.99 -12.37 -10.10
C LEU A 62 4.40 -12.16 -10.66
N ASN A 63 5.29 -13.14 -10.54
CA ASN A 63 6.60 -13.09 -11.18
C ASN A 63 6.52 -13.14 -12.72
N GLU A 64 5.60 -13.94 -13.28
CA GLU A 64 5.30 -13.92 -14.71
C GLU A 64 4.81 -12.53 -15.14
N LEU A 65 3.84 -11.96 -14.43
CA LEU A 65 3.35 -10.61 -14.71
C LEU A 65 4.46 -9.55 -14.64
N LYS A 66 5.38 -9.63 -13.66
CA LYS A 66 6.52 -8.70 -13.57
C LYS A 66 7.45 -8.83 -14.78
N ALA A 67 7.67 -10.05 -15.28
CA ALA A 67 8.47 -10.28 -16.47
C ALA A 67 7.81 -9.66 -17.72
N ASP A 68 6.52 -9.93 -17.93
CA ASP A 68 5.76 -9.37 -19.06
C ASP A 68 5.78 -7.83 -19.05
N LEU A 69 5.57 -7.21 -17.88
CA LEU A 69 5.60 -5.75 -17.74
C LEU A 69 6.98 -5.12 -17.98
N ARG A 70 8.06 -5.88 -17.81
CA ARG A 70 9.42 -5.44 -18.14
C ARG A 70 9.73 -5.60 -19.62
N GLU A 71 9.29 -6.71 -20.24
CA GLU A 71 9.50 -6.99 -21.65
C GLU A 71 8.67 -6.05 -22.55
N GLU A 72 7.43 -5.78 -22.14
CA GLU A 72 6.51 -4.91 -22.86
C GLU A 72 6.08 -3.72 -21.96
N PRO A 73 6.96 -2.75 -21.75
CA PRO A 73 6.71 -1.64 -20.85
C PRO A 73 5.60 -0.74 -21.35
N GLN A 74 4.66 -0.48 -20.46
CA GLN A 74 3.51 0.36 -20.73
C GLN A 74 3.52 1.61 -19.85
N SER A 75 3.04 2.73 -20.40
CA SER A 75 2.75 3.92 -19.62
C SER A 75 1.32 3.82 -19.10
N ILE A 76 1.16 3.32 -17.87
CA ILE A 76 -0.15 3.11 -17.23
C ILE A 76 -0.17 3.68 -15.82
N ALA A 77 -1.37 4.07 -15.36
CA ALA A 77 -1.58 4.48 -13.96
C ALA A 77 -1.36 3.29 -13.02
N THR A 78 -0.76 3.53 -11.83
CA THR A 78 -0.53 2.45 -10.88
C THR A 78 -1.84 1.84 -10.36
N ARG A 79 -2.96 2.59 -10.33
CA ARG A 79 -4.29 2.01 -10.08
C ARG A 79 -4.70 0.98 -11.14
N LYS A 80 -4.31 1.18 -12.40
CA LYS A 80 -4.59 0.22 -13.49
C LYS A 80 -3.66 -0.98 -13.42
N ALA A 81 -2.39 -0.76 -13.09
CA ALA A 81 -1.45 -1.84 -12.80
C ALA A 81 -1.94 -2.70 -11.61
N SER A 82 -2.52 -2.07 -10.59
CA SER A 82 -3.16 -2.77 -9.45
C SER A 82 -4.35 -3.62 -9.89
N GLU A 83 -5.21 -3.15 -10.80
CA GLU A 83 -6.31 -3.96 -11.36
C GLU A 83 -5.79 -5.20 -12.09
N ILE A 84 -4.77 -5.03 -12.92
CA ILE A 84 -4.12 -6.13 -13.63
C ILE A 84 -3.56 -7.15 -12.62
N CYS A 85 -2.82 -6.68 -11.61
CA CYS A 85 -2.28 -7.51 -10.55
C CYS A 85 -3.39 -8.26 -9.79
N LEU A 86 -4.48 -7.57 -9.41
CA LEU A 86 -5.64 -8.17 -8.75
C LEU A 86 -6.29 -9.27 -9.59
N LYS A 87 -6.33 -9.14 -10.92
CA LYS A 87 -6.84 -10.19 -11.79
C LYS A 87 -6.01 -11.48 -11.65
N TYR A 88 -4.69 -11.37 -11.69
CA TYR A 88 -3.78 -12.52 -11.48
C TYR A 88 -3.94 -13.13 -10.08
N ILE A 89 -4.06 -12.29 -9.04
CA ILE A 89 -4.29 -12.76 -7.66
C ILE A 89 -5.64 -13.50 -7.57
N ASN A 90 -6.72 -12.89 -8.05
CA ASN A 90 -8.08 -13.43 -7.96
C ASN A 90 -8.29 -14.70 -8.80
N ASP A 91 -7.51 -14.89 -9.87
CA ASP A 91 -7.46 -16.13 -10.65
C ASP A 91 -6.71 -17.24 -9.90
N ALA A 92 -5.68 -16.89 -9.15
CA ALA A 92 -4.80 -17.85 -8.49
C ALA A 92 -5.30 -18.28 -7.11
N THR A 93 -6.18 -17.49 -6.46
CA THR A 93 -6.68 -17.81 -5.12
C THR A 93 -8.10 -17.32 -4.89
N ALA A 94 -8.84 -18.05 -4.03
CA ALA A 94 -10.18 -17.70 -3.61
C ALA A 94 -10.23 -17.02 -2.23
N ILE A 95 -9.09 -16.79 -1.56
CA ILE A 95 -9.06 -16.25 -0.20
C ILE A 95 -9.16 -14.72 -0.14
N THR A 96 -9.10 -14.03 -1.27
CA THR A 96 -9.27 -12.57 -1.32
C THR A 96 -10.76 -12.21 -1.37
N LEU A 97 -11.14 -11.17 -0.64
CA LEU A 97 -12.48 -10.59 -0.66
C LEU A 97 -12.36 -9.08 -0.89
N GLY A 98 -12.74 -8.64 -2.09
CA GLY A 98 -12.59 -7.26 -2.52
C GLY A 98 -13.78 -6.37 -2.22
N GLY A 99 -13.60 -5.06 -2.40
CA GLY A 99 -14.69 -4.10 -2.33
C GLY A 99 -14.28 -2.66 -2.62
N SER A 100 -15.24 -1.76 -2.61
CA SER A 100 -15.00 -0.32 -2.71
C SER A 100 -16.12 0.47 -2.07
N ALA A 101 -15.77 1.65 -1.53
CA ALA A 101 -16.70 2.63 -0.99
C ALA A 101 -17.27 3.51 -2.12
N ASP A 102 -18.10 2.90 -2.99
CA ASP A 102 -18.79 3.52 -4.12
C ASP A 102 -17.89 4.09 -5.24
N LEU A 103 -16.63 3.67 -5.28
CA LEU A 103 -15.62 4.15 -6.23
C LEU A 103 -15.02 3.02 -7.07
N THR A 104 -15.75 1.91 -7.28
CA THR A 104 -15.28 0.70 -7.96
C THR A 104 -14.56 0.99 -9.28
N GLY A 105 -15.19 1.76 -10.18
CA GLY A 105 -14.61 2.10 -11.48
C GLY A 105 -13.42 3.06 -11.42
N SER A 106 -13.36 3.89 -10.39
CA SER A 106 -12.24 4.81 -10.18
C SER A 106 -11.05 4.16 -9.47
N ASN A 107 -11.33 3.25 -8.53
CA ASN A 107 -10.28 2.53 -7.79
C ASN A 107 -9.74 1.31 -8.55
N ASN A 108 -10.47 0.81 -9.57
CA ASN A 108 -10.11 -0.40 -10.32
C ASN A 108 -9.92 -1.63 -9.38
N THR A 109 -10.83 -1.80 -8.41
CA THR A 109 -10.74 -2.87 -7.41
C THR A 109 -11.56 -4.11 -7.74
N LYS A 110 -12.47 -4.02 -8.74
CA LYS A 110 -13.28 -5.15 -9.20
C LYS A 110 -12.72 -5.69 -10.50
N THR A 111 -12.32 -6.93 -10.48
CA THR A 111 -11.89 -7.67 -11.68
C THR A 111 -13.06 -8.45 -12.29
N ASP A 112 -12.97 -8.80 -13.58
CA ASP A 112 -14.01 -9.49 -14.33
C ASP A 112 -14.27 -10.93 -13.86
N ASN A 113 -13.28 -11.53 -13.19
CA ASN A 113 -13.31 -12.91 -12.69
C ASN A 113 -13.94 -13.06 -11.29
N ILE A 114 -14.43 -11.97 -10.66
CA ILE A 114 -15.13 -12.03 -9.37
C ILE A 114 -16.51 -11.38 -9.44
N ASN A 115 -17.49 -12.04 -8.81
CA ASN A 115 -18.85 -11.56 -8.72
C ASN A 115 -19.10 -10.77 -7.42
N PRO A 116 -20.04 -9.82 -7.41
CA PRO A 116 -20.50 -9.19 -6.18
C PRO A 116 -21.16 -10.20 -5.24
N VAL A 117 -21.00 -9.95 -3.94
CA VAL A 117 -21.78 -10.64 -2.90
C VAL A 117 -23.23 -10.16 -2.98
N SER A 118 -24.17 -11.09 -3.06
CA SER A 118 -25.62 -10.79 -3.03
C SER A 118 -26.37 -11.81 -2.18
N ALA A 119 -27.67 -11.58 -1.97
CA ALA A 119 -28.53 -12.52 -1.26
C ALA A 119 -28.75 -13.83 -2.06
N GLU A 120 -28.66 -13.76 -3.39
CA GLU A 120 -28.95 -14.86 -4.31
C GLU A 120 -27.69 -15.60 -4.78
N ALA A 121 -26.49 -14.98 -4.62
CA ALA A 121 -25.27 -15.55 -5.17
C ALA A 121 -24.06 -15.32 -4.28
N TYR A 122 -23.23 -16.36 -4.17
CA TYR A 122 -21.92 -16.23 -3.55
C TYR A 122 -20.98 -15.44 -4.46
N GLY A 123 -20.34 -14.41 -3.89
CA GLY A 123 -19.38 -13.58 -4.57
C GLY A 123 -18.19 -13.24 -3.71
N ARG A 124 -17.18 -12.58 -4.30
CA ARG A 124 -15.97 -12.13 -3.61
C ARG A 124 -15.73 -10.62 -3.76
N TYR A 125 -16.79 -9.85 -3.99
CA TYR A 125 -16.73 -8.40 -4.09
C TYR A 125 -17.88 -7.74 -3.35
N ILE A 126 -17.60 -6.74 -2.50
CA ILE A 126 -18.60 -6.02 -1.71
C ILE A 126 -18.71 -4.57 -2.19
N HIS A 127 -19.91 -4.15 -2.57
CA HIS A 127 -20.22 -2.75 -2.78
C HIS A 127 -20.59 -2.11 -1.44
N TYR A 128 -19.65 -1.41 -0.80
CA TYR A 128 -19.85 -0.83 0.53
C TYR A 128 -20.74 0.43 0.51
N GLY A 129 -20.93 1.05 -0.66
CA GLY A 129 -21.53 2.37 -0.78
C GLY A 129 -20.62 3.46 -0.23
N ILE A 130 -21.09 4.70 -0.10
CA ILE A 130 -20.33 5.85 0.43
C ILE A 130 -20.18 5.68 1.94
N ARG A 131 -19.30 4.77 2.40
CA ARG A 131 -19.15 4.36 3.80
C ARG A 131 -17.71 3.89 4.12
N GLU A 132 -16.74 4.76 3.99
CA GLU A 132 -15.32 4.43 4.13
C GLU A 132 -14.99 3.85 5.51
N HIS A 133 -15.53 4.44 6.59
CA HIS A 133 -15.33 3.92 7.94
C HIS A 133 -15.96 2.53 8.11
N ALA A 134 -17.19 2.34 7.66
CA ALA A 134 -17.86 1.05 7.74
C ALA A 134 -17.14 -0.01 6.88
N MET A 135 -16.65 0.35 5.68
CA MET A 135 -15.80 -0.52 4.86
C MET A 135 -14.59 -0.99 5.67
N GLY A 136 -13.83 -0.06 6.25
CA GLY A 136 -12.67 -0.41 7.06
C GLY A 136 -13.01 -1.28 8.27
N ALA A 137 -14.09 -0.98 8.98
CA ALA A 137 -14.56 -1.76 10.13
C ALA A 137 -15.03 -3.17 9.74
N ILE A 138 -15.74 -3.30 8.62
CA ILE A 138 -16.18 -4.60 8.08
C ILE A 138 -14.96 -5.42 7.65
N MET A 139 -13.99 -4.83 6.96
CA MET A 139 -12.74 -5.51 6.60
C MET A 139 -11.98 -6.00 7.84
N ASN A 140 -11.93 -5.21 8.91
CA ASN A 140 -11.34 -5.63 10.18
C ASN A 140 -12.08 -6.85 10.75
N GLY A 141 -13.40 -6.85 10.73
CA GLY A 141 -14.22 -7.97 11.17
C GLY A 141 -14.01 -9.23 10.33
N ILE A 142 -13.90 -9.11 9.01
CA ILE A 142 -13.60 -10.21 8.09
C ILE A 142 -12.21 -10.79 8.40
N SER A 143 -11.21 -9.94 8.58
CA SER A 143 -9.85 -10.37 8.89
C SER A 143 -9.78 -11.09 10.25
N LEU A 144 -10.47 -10.58 11.28
CA LEU A 144 -10.57 -11.19 12.61
C LEU A 144 -11.28 -12.55 12.59
N HIS A 145 -12.33 -12.69 11.78
CA HIS A 145 -13.03 -13.97 11.61
C HIS A 145 -12.11 -15.03 11.01
N GLY A 146 -11.18 -14.63 10.14
CA GLY A 146 -10.35 -15.52 9.35
C GLY A 146 -11.03 -16.00 8.06
N GLY A 147 -10.30 -16.72 7.25
CA GLY A 147 -10.79 -17.29 5.99
C GLY A 147 -10.64 -16.42 4.77
N PHE A 148 -10.53 -15.08 4.94
CA PHE A 148 -10.33 -14.14 3.85
C PHE A 148 -9.27 -13.09 4.16
N ILE A 149 -8.59 -12.64 3.10
CA ILE A 149 -7.77 -11.43 3.08
C ILE A 149 -8.63 -10.33 2.44
N PRO A 150 -9.21 -9.41 3.24
CA PRO A 150 -10.04 -8.36 2.69
C PRO A 150 -9.19 -7.26 2.05
N TYR A 151 -9.66 -6.75 0.89
CA TYR A 151 -9.14 -5.51 0.32
C TYR A 151 -10.29 -4.56 -0.04
N GLY A 152 -10.07 -3.26 0.17
CA GLY A 152 -11.11 -2.26 -0.07
C GLY A 152 -10.56 -0.97 -0.62
N GLY A 153 -11.28 -0.38 -1.59
CA GLY A 153 -10.88 0.81 -2.31
C GLY A 153 -11.65 2.06 -1.93
N THR A 154 -10.92 3.17 -1.87
CA THR A 154 -11.42 4.53 -1.86
C THR A 154 -10.33 5.48 -2.39
N PHE A 155 -10.57 6.79 -2.46
CA PHE A 155 -9.50 7.75 -2.74
C PHE A 155 -8.60 7.95 -1.51
N LEU A 156 -7.34 8.29 -1.72
CA LEU A 156 -6.39 8.50 -0.61
C LEU A 156 -6.87 9.61 0.33
N ILE A 157 -7.43 10.70 -0.19
CA ILE A 157 -7.98 11.79 0.63
C ILE A 157 -9.08 11.29 1.58
N PHE A 158 -9.90 10.32 1.15
CA PHE A 158 -10.98 9.78 1.97
C PHE A 158 -10.50 8.77 3.03
N SER A 159 -9.19 8.52 3.10
CA SER A 159 -8.61 7.85 4.28
C SER A 159 -8.92 8.60 5.57
N ASP A 160 -9.15 9.91 5.52
CA ASP A 160 -9.55 10.71 6.67
C ASP A 160 -10.87 10.23 7.29
N TYR A 161 -11.81 9.74 6.46
CA TYR A 161 -13.07 9.16 6.94
C TYR A 161 -12.91 7.76 7.56
N CYS A 162 -11.94 6.96 7.13
CA CYS A 162 -11.72 5.60 7.65
C CYS A 162 -10.46 5.46 8.53
N ARG A 163 -9.75 6.54 8.80
CA ARG A 163 -8.53 6.55 9.60
C ARG A 163 -8.65 5.81 10.95
N PRO A 164 -9.74 5.97 11.75
CA PRO A 164 -9.88 5.21 13.00
C PRO A 164 -9.95 3.69 12.77
N ALA A 165 -10.60 3.23 11.68
CA ALA A 165 -10.68 1.82 11.33
C ALA A 165 -9.31 1.27 10.88
N ILE A 166 -8.53 2.05 10.10
CA ILE A 166 -7.14 1.72 9.73
C ILE A 166 -6.27 1.57 10.98
N ARG A 167 -6.34 2.57 11.88
CA ARG A 167 -5.59 2.56 13.14
C ARG A 167 -5.95 1.35 14.00
N LEU A 168 -7.22 0.96 14.04
CA LEU A 168 -7.68 -0.19 14.79
C LEU A 168 -7.18 -1.50 14.17
N ALA A 169 -7.15 -1.63 12.83
CA ALA A 169 -6.53 -2.76 12.14
C ALA A 169 -5.05 -2.92 12.54
N ALA A 170 -4.30 -1.80 12.58
CA ALA A 170 -2.90 -1.78 12.98
C ALA A 170 -2.71 -2.19 14.46
N LEU A 171 -3.53 -1.67 15.36
CA LEU A 171 -3.51 -2.00 16.79
C LEU A 171 -3.82 -3.48 17.04
N MET A 172 -4.77 -4.04 16.30
CA MET A 172 -5.17 -5.45 16.37
C MET A 172 -4.27 -6.37 15.53
N GLN A 173 -3.27 -5.83 14.82
CA GLN A 173 -2.38 -6.56 13.92
C GLN A 173 -3.15 -7.38 12.86
N GLN A 174 -4.15 -6.76 12.25
CA GLN A 174 -4.98 -7.44 11.26
C GLN A 174 -4.49 -7.19 9.83
N GLN A 175 -4.41 -8.27 9.06
CA GLN A 175 -4.13 -8.24 7.63
C GLN A 175 -5.33 -7.69 6.87
N VAL A 176 -5.27 -6.41 6.50
CA VAL A 176 -6.28 -5.69 5.71
C VAL A 176 -5.56 -4.88 4.65
N ILE A 177 -6.02 -4.91 3.41
CA ILE A 177 -5.39 -4.17 2.31
C ILE A 177 -6.31 -3.03 1.89
N TYR A 178 -5.79 -1.80 1.93
CA TYR A 178 -6.49 -0.61 1.44
C TYR A 178 -5.91 -0.20 0.08
N VAL A 179 -6.77 -0.08 -0.93
CA VAL A 179 -6.42 0.42 -2.26
C VAL A 179 -6.84 1.89 -2.34
N LEU A 180 -5.88 2.79 -2.09
CA LEU A 180 -6.10 4.22 -1.96
C LEU A 180 -5.61 4.92 -3.23
N THR A 181 -6.51 5.15 -4.18
CA THR A 181 -6.16 5.77 -5.47
C THR A 181 -6.24 7.29 -5.41
N HIS A 182 -5.80 7.98 -6.48
CA HIS A 182 -5.76 9.44 -6.54
C HIS A 182 -4.81 10.01 -5.47
N ASP A 183 -3.56 9.55 -5.53
CA ASP A 183 -2.55 9.63 -4.47
C ASP A 183 -1.91 11.01 -4.27
N SER A 184 -2.15 11.98 -5.15
CA SER A 184 -1.50 13.30 -5.13
C SER A 184 -2.24 14.34 -5.96
N ILE A 185 -1.67 15.54 -6.07
CA ILE A 185 -2.11 16.58 -7.01
C ILE A 185 -2.18 16.07 -8.47
N GLY A 186 -1.52 14.96 -8.76
CA GLY A 186 -1.54 14.28 -10.07
C GLY A 186 -2.92 13.78 -10.50
N LEU A 187 -3.91 13.77 -9.63
CA LEU A 187 -5.30 13.46 -9.99
C LEU A 187 -5.94 14.55 -10.86
N GLY A 188 -5.49 15.82 -10.75
CA GLY A 188 -5.84 16.89 -11.69
C GLY A 188 -7.07 17.72 -11.29
N GLU A 189 -8.05 17.76 -12.19
CA GLU A 189 -9.16 18.72 -12.18
C GLU A 189 -10.15 18.56 -11.04
N ASP A 190 -10.22 17.40 -10.38
CA ASP A 190 -11.08 17.18 -9.19
C ASP A 190 -10.76 18.17 -8.05
N GLY A 191 -9.55 18.72 -8.05
CA GLY A 191 -9.16 19.89 -7.27
C GLY A 191 -8.82 19.63 -5.81
N PRO A 192 -8.68 20.70 -5.00
CA PRO A 192 -8.11 20.66 -3.66
C PRO A 192 -8.85 19.75 -2.68
N THR A 193 -10.17 19.59 -2.85
CA THR A 193 -10.99 18.73 -1.97
C THR A 193 -10.72 17.24 -2.16
N HIS A 194 -10.08 16.86 -3.26
CA HIS A 194 -9.76 15.48 -3.60
C HIS A 194 -8.25 15.19 -3.61
N GLN A 195 -7.41 16.23 -3.55
CA GLN A 195 -5.95 16.14 -3.60
C GLN A 195 -5.37 15.94 -2.20
N PRO A 196 -4.81 14.75 -1.89
CA PRO A 196 -4.14 14.52 -0.63
C PRO A 196 -2.82 15.29 -0.57
N ILE A 197 -2.53 15.89 0.57
CA ILE A 197 -1.31 16.66 0.84
C ILE A 197 -0.58 16.06 2.04
N GLU A 198 -1.26 15.94 3.20
CA GLU A 198 -0.70 15.41 4.45
C GLU A 198 -1.05 13.94 4.69
N GLN A 199 -1.93 13.34 3.88
CA GLN A 199 -2.46 11.99 4.14
C GLN A 199 -1.36 10.92 4.18
N LEU A 200 -0.39 10.96 3.24
CA LEU A 200 0.73 10.02 3.24
C LEU A 200 1.51 10.08 4.55
N SER A 201 1.95 11.27 4.96
CA SER A 201 2.71 11.48 6.20
C SER A 201 1.91 11.08 7.43
N SER A 202 0.63 11.44 7.45
CA SER A 202 -0.27 11.14 8.56
C SER A 202 -0.56 9.64 8.70
N LEU A 203 -0.61 8.90 7.61
CA LEU A 203 -0.80 7.44 7.60
C LEU A 203 0.50 6.71 7.99
N ARG A 204 1.66 7.15 7.48
CA ARG A 204 2.99 6.68 7.88
C ARG A 204 3.27 6.88 9.38
N ALA A 205 2.62 7.85 10.03
CA ALA A 205 2.75 8.07 11.47
C ALA A 205 2.01 7.03 12.33
N ILE A 206 1.16 6.18 11.77
CA ILE A 206 0.44 5.15 12.52
C ILE A 206 1.33 3.91 12.67
N PRO A 207 1.67 3.47 13.90
CA PRO A 207 2.46 2.25 14.10
C PRO A 207 1.82 1.02 13.45
N ASN A 208 2.63 0.11 12.93
CA ASN A 208 2.23 -1.13 12.27
C ASN A 208 1.39 -0.95 10.99
N VAL A 209 1.35 0.23 10.41
CA VAL A 209 0.80 0.48 9.08
C VAL A 209 1.94 0.46 8.07
N SER A 210 1.76 -0.25 6.96
CA SER A 210 2.69 -0.20 5.83
C SER A 210 2.07 0.62 4.71
N VAL A 211 2.69 1.76 4.36
CA VAL A 211 2.23 2.65 3.29
C VAL A 211 3.12 2.47 2.07
N PHE A 212 2.57 1.82 1.05
CA PHE A 212 3.21 1.61 -0.25
C PHE A 212 2.77 2.67 -1.25
N ARG A 213 3.72 3.31 -1.90
CA ARG A 213 3.47 4.28 -2.98
C ARG A 213 4.36 3.97 -4.19
N PRO A 214 3.94 3.01 -5.04
CA PRO A 214 4.72 2.56 -6.20
C PRO A 214 4.76 3.62 -7.31
N GLY A 215 5.92 3.73 -7.99
CA GLY A 215 6.17 4.67 -9.09
C GLY A 215 6.07 4.04 -10.48
N SER A 216 5.79 2.73 -10.59
CA SER A 216 5.66 2.02 -11.88
C SER A 216 4.72 0.81 -11.78
N ALA A 217 4.43 0.19 -12.92
CA ALA A 217 3.61 -1.01 -12.97
C ALA A 217 4.27 -2.20 -12.24
N VAL A 218 5.56 -2.43 -12.45
CA VAL A 218 6.32 -3.50 -11.78
C VAL A 218 6.38 -3.26 -10.28
N GLU A 219 6.70 -2.04 -9.83
CA GLU A 219 6.64 -1.71 -8.38
C GLU A 219 5.25 -1.94 -7.78
N THR A 220 4.18 -1.70 -8.55
CA THR A 220 2.81 -1.95 -8.06
C THR A 220 2.59 -3.43 -7.77
N VAL A 221 3.06 -4.33 -8.65
CA VAL A 221 2.98 -5.79 -8.42
C VAL A 221 3.81 -6.18 -7.21
N GLU A 222 5.03 -5.64 -7.07
CA GLU A 222 5.92 -5.89 -5.93
C GLU A 222 5.31 -5.41 -4.60
N CYS A 223 4.64 -4.26 -4.58
CA CYS A 223 3.91 -3.78 -3.40
C CYS A 223 2.71 -4.68 -3.05
N TRP A 224 2.00 -5.22 -4.05
CA TRP A 224 0.95 -6.22 -3.81
C TRP A 224 1.49 -7.52 -3.22
N GLU A 225 2.65 -8.02 -3.69
CA GLU A 225 3.31 -9.18 -3.07
C GLU A 225 3.55 -8.95 -1.58
N LEU A 226 4.13 -7.80 -1.22
CA LEU A 226 4.42 -7.44 0.17
C LEU A 226 3.13 -7.25 1.01
N ALA A 227 2.08 -6.68 0.42
CA ALA A 227 0.80 -6.52 1.09
C ALA A 227 0.11 -7.88 1.37
N LEU A 228 0.26 -8.86 0.47
CA LEU A 228 -0.22 -10.21 0.68
C LEU A 228 0.60 -10.96 1.76
N GLU A 229 1.89 -10.70 1.84
CA GLU A 229 2.79 -11.32 2.84
C GLU A 229 2.65 -10.70 4.24
N ASN A 230 2.19 -9.44 4.33
CA ASN A 230 2.06 -8.73 5.61
C ASN A 230 0.88 -9.26 6.44
N LYS A 231 1.16 -10.18 7.37
CA LYS A 231 0.15 -10.80 8.25
C LYS A 231 -0.08 -10.03 9.55
N THR A 232 0.73 -9.03 9.86
CA THR A 232 0.80 -8.40 11.19
C THR A 232 0.33 -6.96 11.23
N GLY A 233 -0.31 -6.49 10.16
CA GLY A 233 -0.85 -5.14 10.10
C GLY A 233 -1.52 -4.83 8.76
N PRO A 234 -2.19 -3.69 8.65
CA PRO A 234 -2.76 -3.24 7.39
C PRO A 234 -1.70 -2.73 6.43
N SER A 235 -1.93 -2.99 5.15
CA SER A 235 -1.14 -2.47 4.02
C SER A 235 -1.99 -1.49 3.22
N LEU A 236 -1.46 -0.31 2.94
CA LEU A 236 -2.11 0.76 2.21
C LEU A 236 -1.35 1.00 0.91
N LEU A 237 -2.02 0.84 -0.22
CA LEU A 237 -1.47 1.07 -1.56
C LEU A 237 -1.94 2.44 -2.06
N ALA A 238 -1.09 3.45 -2.01
CA ALA A 238 -1.35 4.78 -2.54
C ALA A 238 -1.01 4.81 -4.04
N LEU A 239 -2.03 4.92 -4.89
CA LEU A 239 -1.94 4.66 -6.33
C LEU A 239 -2.31 5.87 -7.17
N SER A 240 -1.55 6.13 -8.23
CA SER A 240 -1.74 7.25 -9.13
C SER A 240 -3.02 7.11 -10.00
N ARG A 241 -3.64 8.26 -10.32
CA ARG A 241 -4.65 8.38 -11.37
C ARG A 241 -4.00 8.53 -12.75
N GLN A 242 -2.94 9.33 -12.83
CA GLN A 242 -2.20 9.58 -14.05
C GLN A 242 -1.30 8.41 -14.42
N ASN A 243 -1.01 8.27 -15.71
CA ASN A 243 -0.10 7.25 -16.22
C ASN A 243 1.35 7.55 -15.82
N LEU A 244 2.08 6.50 -15.48
CA LEU A 244 3.50 6.52 -15.15
C LEU A 244 4.25 5.58 -16.08
N ASN A 245 5.47 5.95 -16.45
CA ASN A 245 6.33 5.13 -17.28
C ASN A 245 6.99 4.02 -16.44
N GLU A 246 7.19 2.85 -17.05
CA GLU A 246 7.97 1.80 -16.44
C GLU A 246 9.46 2.14 -16.47
N PHE A 247 10.17 1.96 -15.36
CA PHE A 247 11.59 2.28 -15.23
C PHE A 247 12.46 1.08 -14.79
N ARG A 248 11.84 -0.07 -14.53
CA ARG A 248 12.55 -1.26 -14.04
C ARG A 248 13.26 -2.06 -15.14
N GLN A 249 13.11 -1.67 -16.40
CA GLN A 249 13.78 -2.32 -17.54
C GLN A 249 15.31 -2.22 -17.50
N SER A 250 15.82 -1.08 -17.00
CA SER A 250 17.26 -0.80 -16.95
C SER A 250 17.97 -1.48 -15.78
N LEU A 251 17.24 -2.11 -14.88
CA LEU A 251 17.80 -2.78 -13.72
C LEU A 251 18.02 -4.26 -14.02
N ASP A 252 19.28 -4.69 -13.89
CA ASP A 252 19.67 -6.10 -13.98
C ASP A 252 19.25 -6.83 -12.69
N LEU A 253 17.95 -7.09 -12.55
CA LEU A 253 17.38 -7.78 -11.40
C LEU A 253 16.71 -9.07 -11.87
N GLU A 254 16.96 -10.15 -11.14
CA GLU A 254 16.20 -11.39 -11.33
C GLU A 254 14.70 -11.11 -11.16
N SER A 255 13.87 -11.73 -12.00
CA SER A 255 12.40 -11.53 -11.96
C SER A 255 11.76 -11.86 -10.62
N LYS A 256 12.39 -12.74 -9.84
CA LYS A 256 11.93 -13.14 -8.50
C LYS A 256 12.34 -12.18 -7.39
N TYR A 257 13.31 -11.30 -7.64
CA TYR A 257 13.75 -10.36 -6.62
C TYR A 257 12.79 -9.19 -6.51
N ASN A 258 12.38 -8.89 -5.27
CA ASN A 258 11.50 -7.76 -4.95
C ASN A 258 12.27 -6.74 -4.09
N PRO A 259 12.87 -5.67 -4.69
CA PRO A 259 13.63 -4.68 -3.94
C PRO A 259 12.75 -3.77 -3.08
N CYS A 260 11.44 -3.69 -3.35
CA CYS A 260 10.50 -2.91 -2.53
C CYS A 260 10.45 -3.39 -1.08
N LYS A 261 10.85 -4.66 -0.80
CA LYS A 261 10.97 -5.20 0.57
C LYS A 261 11.98 -4.47 1.44
N ASN A 262 12.96 -3.80 0.82
CA ASN A 262 13.94 -2.98 1.54
C ASN A 262 13.41 -1.57 1.83
N GLY A 263 12.25 -1.22 1.27
CA GLY A 263 11.60 0.08 1.41
C GLY A 263 12.20 1.19 0.57
N ALA A 264 13.48 1.11 0.21
CA ALA A 264 14.18 1.98 -0.73
C ALA A 264 15.24 1.19 -1.51
N TYR A 265 15.48 1.56 -2.76
CA TYR A 265 16.52 0.97 -3.60
C TYR A 265 16.98 1.94 -4.69
N CYS A 266 18.24 1.79 -5.15
CA CYS A 266 18.79 2.61 -6.23
C CYS A 266 18.16 2.24 -7.57
N VAL A 267 17.65 3.23 -8.28
CA VAL A 267 17.07 3.10 -9.64
C VAL A 267 18.10 3.44 -10.70
N ALA A 268 18.91 4.46 -10.45
CA ALA A 268 19.95 4.92 -11.37
C ALA A 268 21.08 5.60 -10.61
N SER A 269 22.31 5.41 -11.07
CA SER A 269 23.47 6.11 -10.54
C SER A 269 24.57 6.18 -11.61
N ASN A 270 25.25 7.33 -11.70
CA ASN A 270 26.41 7.51 -12.59
C ASN A 270 27.73 7.66 -11.81
N SER A 271 27.69 7.53 -10.48
CA SER A 271 28.87 7.60 -9.63
C SER A 271 28.77 6.64 -8.43
N LYS A 272 29.90 6.13 -7.97
CA LYS A 272 29.99 5.36 -6.71
C LYS A 272 29.95 6.26 -5.47
N LYS A 273 30.27 7.55 -5.62
CA LYS A 273 30.23 8.57 -4.58
C LYS A 273 29.58 9.82 -5.15
N PRO A 274 28.25 9.84 -5.31
CA PRO A 274 27.56 10.97 -5.92
C PRO A 274 27.64 12.22 -5.05
N GLU A 275 27.59 13.38 -5.68
CA GLU A 275 27.43 14.65 -4.96
C GLU A 275 26.04 14.75 -4.34
N PHE A 276 25.03 14.26 -5.08
CA PHE A 276 23.63 14.29 -4.67
C PHE A 276 22.97 12.92 -4.77
N SER A 277 22.16 12.59 -3.75
CA SER A 277 21.21 11.47 -3.81
C SER A 277 19.80 12.02 -3.84
N ILE A 278 19.00 11.63 -4.84
CA ILE A 278 17.62 12.06 -5.01
C ILE A 278 16.69 10.89 -4.65
N PHE A 279 15.78 11.11 -3.72
CA PHE A 279 14.82 10.15 -3.23
C PHE A 279 13.41 10.57 -3.66
N ALA A 280 12.63 9.64 -4.17
CA ALA A 280 11.24 9.91 -4.53
C ALA A 280 10.35 8.69 -4.28
N SER A 281 9.06 8.90 -4.11
CA SER A 281 8.05 7.85 -4.06
C SER A 281 6.97 8.09 -5.12
N GLY A 282 6.31 7.03 -5.57
CA GLY A 282 5.17 7.15 -6.48
C GLY A 282 5.49 7.86 -7.78
N SER A 283 4.59 8.74 -8.20
CA SER A 283 4.68 9.46 -9.47
C SER A 283 5.94 10.32 -9.63
N GLU A 284 6.53 10.79 -8.54
CA GLU A 284 7.70 11.66 -8.58
C GLU A 284 8.98 10.89 -8.96
N VAL A 285 8.99 9.54 -8.87
CA VAL A 285 10.12 8.72 -9.34
C VAL A 285 10.39 8.95 -10.84
N ASN A 286 9.35 9.07 -11.66
CA ASN A 286 9.52 9.37 -13.08
C ASN A 286 10.16 10.75 -13.31
N ILE A 287 9.77 11.78 -12.52
CA ILE A 287 10.31 13.13 -12.61
C ILE A 287 11.80 13.16 -12.24
N VAL A 288 12.19 12.44 -11.19
CA VAL A 288 13.60 12.41 -10.76
C VAL A 288 14.48 11.61 -11.72
N ILE A 289 13.95 10.60 -12.40
CA ILE A 289 14.65 9.86 -13.45
C ILE A 289 14.91 10.77 -14.67
N GLU A 290 13.94 11.59 -15.08
CA GLU A 290 14.14 12.57 -16.14
C GLU A 290 15.20 13.61 -15.75
N ALA A 291 15.18 14.10 -14.51
CA ALA A 291 16.21 15.00 -14.01
C ALA A 291 17.60 14.34 -13.99
N TYR A 292 17.70 13.09 -13.55
CA TYR A 292 18.94 12.32 -13.56
C TYR A 292 19.54 12.20 -14.96
N GLN A 293 18.72 11.91 -15.98
CA GLN A 293 19.19 11.78 -17.36
C GLN A 293 19.84 13.09 -17.86
N GLU A 294 19.27 14.22 -17.51
CA GLU A 294 19.80 15.53 -17.91
C GLU A 294 21.04 15.93 -17.09
N LEU A 295 21.03 15.72 -15.77
CA LEU A 295 22.17 15.95 -14.90
C LEU A 295 23.39 15.10 -15.28
N SER A 296 23.16 13.84 -15.68
CA SER A 296 24.20 12.97 -16.19
C SER A 296 24.85 13.49 -17.48
N ARG A 297 24.07 14.09 -18.39
CA ARG A 297 24.59 14.74 -19.60
C ARG A 297 25.42 16.00 -19.25
N LEU A 298 25.11 16.64 -18.13
CA LEU A 298 25.84 17.79 -17.60
C LEU A 298 27.04 17.35 -16.72
N ASN A 299 27.40 16.05 -16.71
CA ASN A 299 28.47 15.47 -15.93
C ASN A 299 28.35 15.71 -14.40
N ARG A 300 27.11 15.84 -13.88
CA ARG A 300 26.88 15.88 -12.43
C ARG A 300 26.77 14.46 -11.88
N GLU A 301 27.41 14.21 -10.77
CA GLU A 301 27.43 12.91 -10.10
C GLU A 301 26.20 12.76 -9.20
N VAL A 302 25.23 11.95 -9.64
CA VAL A 302 23.91 11.83 -9.00
C VAL A 302 23.49 10.37 -8.90
N SER A 303 22.85 10.01 -7.78
CA SER A 303 22.11 8.75 -7.60
C SER A 303 20.64 9.02 -7.40
N VAL A 304 19.79 8.13 -7.90
CA VAL A 304 18.33 8.18 -7.74
C VAL A 304 17.84 6.94 -7.03
N TYR A 305 17.00 7.14 -6.02
CA TYR A 305 16.40 6.09 -5.23
C TYR A 305 14.87 6.16 -5.32
N SER A 306 14.23 5.02 -5.62
CA SER A 306 12.80 4.85 -5.37
C SER A 306 12.59 4.44 -3.93
N VAL A 307 11.60 5.05 -3.27
CA VAL A 307 11.20 4.76 -1.89
C VAL A 307 9.72 4.32 -1.88
N PRO A 308 9.42 3.12 -2.37
CA PRO A 308 8.04 2.64 -2.43
C PRO A 308 7.40 2.44 -1.05
N CYS A 309 8.20 2.25 0.02
CA CYS A 309 7.68 2.12 1.38
C CYS A 309 8.67 2.68 2.41
N LEU A 310 8.43 3.91 2.86
CA LEU A 310 9.30 4.58 3.84
C LEU A 310 9.34 3.84 5.18
N ASP A 311 8.24 3.18 5.58
CA ASP A 311 8.17 2.41 6.82
C ASP A 311 9.10 1.20 6.79
N TYR A 312 9.15 0.50 5.66
CA TYR A 312 10.06 -0.64 5.45
C TYR A 312 11.52 -0.17 5.43
N PHE A 313 11.81 0.95 4.78
CA PHE A 313 13.15 1.53 4.80
C PHE A 313 13.58 1.90 6.23
N ASN A 314 12.71 2.54 6.99
CA ASN A 314 12.98 2.92 8.38
C ASN A 314 13.18 1.72 9.32
N SER A 315 12.63 0.56 8.99
CA SER A 315 12.77 -0.69 9.76
C SER A 315 14.04 -1.49 9.44
N GLN A 316 14.78 -1.15 8.37
CA GLN A 316 16.04 -1.79 8.04
C GLN A 316 17.09 -1.55 9.12
N ASP A 317 18.14 -2.36 9.16
CA ASP A 317 19.29 -2.12 10.04
C ASP A 317 19.96 -0.77 9.74
N ASN A 318 20.75 -0.30 10.72
CA ASN A 318 21.36 1.02 10.62
C ASN A 318 22.38 1.09 9.47
N ASP A 319 23.15 0.03 9.27
CA ASP A 319 24.20 -0.01 8.26
C ASP A 319 23.61 0.06 6.85
N PHE A 320 22.52 -0.66 6.60
CA PHE A 320 21.80 -0.58 5.33
C PHE A 320 21.31 0.85 5.06
N ARG A 321 20.64 1.47 6.04
CA ARG A 321 20.13 2.84 5.89
C ARG A 321 21.25 3.84 5.65
N GLU A 322 22.31 3.77 6.47
CA GLU A 322 23.43 4.70 6.37
C GLU A 322 24.18 4.55 5.04
N ASN A 323 24.33 3.34 4.51
CA ASN A 323 24.92 3.12 3.20
C ASN A 323 24.17 3.82 2.07
N ILE A 324 22.85 4.00 2.21
CA ILE A 324 22.01 4.71 1.24
C ILE A 324 22.03 6.22 1.52
N ILE A 325 21.77 6.63 2.76
CA ILE A 325 21.59 8.05 3.13
C ILE A 325 22.93 8.81 3.10
N SER A 326 24.02 8.17 3.52
CA SER A 326 25.35 8.81 3.62
C SER A 326 26.17 8.67 2.34
N ASN A 327 25.60 8.11 1.26
CA ASN A 327 26.31 7.91 0.01
C ASN A 327 26.66 9.23 -0.69
N ALA A 328 25.89 10.29 -0.46
CA ALA A 328 26.07 11.62 -1.05
C ALA A 328 26.27 12.70 0.01
N SER A 329 26.82 13.85 -0.42
CA SER A 329 27.00 15.04 0.42
C SER A 329 25.68 15.74 0.74
N CYS A 330 24.70 15.67 -0.16
CA CYS A 330 23.39 16.26 0.00
C CYS A 330 22.28 15.32 -0.51
N ASN A 331 21.24 15.17 0.28
CA ASN A 331 20.05 14.40 -0.07
C ASN A 331 18.90 15.32 -0.47
N ILE A 332 18.26 14.99 -1.58
CA ILE A 332 17.07 15.68 -2.08
C ILE A 332 15.92 14.72 -2.03
N VAL A 333 14.79 15.13 -1.46
CA VAL A 333 13.54 14.34 -1.47
C VAL A 333 12.52 15.04 -2.33
N VAL A 334 11.86 14.29 -3.21
CA VAL A 334 10.80 14.78 -4.10
C VAL A 334 9.53 13.96 -3.87
N GLU A 335 8.51 14.58 -3.30
CA GLU A 335 7.20 13.96 -3.09
C GLU A 335 6.09 15.02 -3.17
N ALA A 336 5.03 14.74 -3.92
CA ALA A 336 3.84 15.61 -4.00
C ALA A 336 2.98 15.47 -2.73
N GLY A 337 3.56 15.82 -1.61
CA GLY A 337 3.04 15.80 -0.24
C GLY A 337 3.87 16.71 0.66
N VAL A 338 3.63 16.66 1.96
CA VAL A 338 4.39 17.42 2.96
C VAL A 338 5.69 16.71 3.35
N SER A 339 6.66 17.46 3.89
CA SER A 339 7.99 16.95 4.22
C SER A 339 8.06 16.02 5.43
N GLN A 340 7.03 16.02 6.30
CA GLN A 340 7.02 15.25 7.52
C GLN A 340 7.23 13.75 7.27
N GLY A 341 8.16 13.18 8.04
CA GLY A 341 8.56 11.77 7.93
C GLY A 341 9.80 11.52 7.08
N TRP A 342 10.24 12.52 6.30
CA TRP A 342 11.46 12.43 5.48
C TRP A 342 12.73 12.89 6.19
N ASP A 343 12.61 13.39 7.44
CA ASP A 343 13.70 14.02 8.21
C ASP A 343 14.95 13.16 8.30
N ARG A 344 14.79 11.84 8.44
CA ARG A 344 15.93 10.90 8.51
C ARG A 344 16.76 10.89 7.23
N ILE A 345 16.12 10.97 6.06
CA ILE A 345 16.78 11.00 4.76
C ILE A 345 17.35 12.40 4.49
N LEU A 346 16.57 13.43 4.78
CA LEU A 346 16.97 14.84 4.55
C LEU A 346 18.16 15.24 5.43
N ARG A 347 18.19 14.84 6.70
CA ARG A 347 19.16 15.32 7.68
C ARG A 347 19.16 16.86 7.78
N GLU A 348 20.27 17.46 8.20
CA GLU A 348 20.38 18.91 8.40
C GLU A 348 20.48 19.70 7.10
N ASN A 349 21.13 19.13 6.07
CA ASN A 349 21.46 19.80 4.82
C ASN A 349 20.59 19.36 3.62
N GLY A 350 19.61 18.51 3.85
CA GLY A 350 18.75 17.99 2.78
C GLY A 350 17.75 19.00 2.27
N ILE A 351 17.31 18.80 1.03
CA ILE A 351 16.37 19.69 0.35
C ILE A 351 15.10 18.90 0.05
N PHE A 352 13.96 19.46 0.45
CA PHE A 352 12.65 18.90 0.12
C PHE A 352 11.98 19.68 -1.01
N ILE A 353 11.52 18.96 -2.04
CA ILE A 353 10.74 19.50 -3.15
C ILE A 353 9.36 18.84 -3.11
N GLY A 354 8.35 19.58 -2.67
CA GLY A 354 7.00 19.03 -2.47
C GLY A 354 5.99 20.13 -2.15
N MET A 355 4.94 19.76 -1.41
CA MET A 355 3.82 20.65 -1.11
C MET A 355 4.01 21.34 0.24
N SER A 356 3.63 22.63 0.28
CA SER A 356 3.53 23.43 1.50
C SER A 356 2.15 24.09 1.69
N THR A 357 1.23 23.83 0.76
CA THR A 357 -0.13 24.39 0.72
C THR A 357 -1.05 23.35 0.08
N PHE A 358 -2.36 23.62 0.12
CA PHE A 358 -3.34 22.81 -0.59
C PHE A 358 -3.13 22.88 -2.11
N GLY A 359 -3.64 21.88 -2.82
CA GLY A 359 -3.59 21.78 -4.26
C GLY A 359 -4.49 22.81 -4.97
N ALA A 360 -4.67 22.63 -6.27
CA ALA A 360 -5.51 23.47 -7.11
C ALA A 360 -6.22 22.63 -8.19
N SER A 361 -7.28 23.13 -8.80
CA SER A 361 -7.95 22.47 -9.91
C SER A 361 -7.30 22.86 -11.23
N GLY A 362 -6.92 21.87 -12.03
CA GLY A 362 -6.32 22.05 -13.35
C GLY A 362 -5.72 20.76 -13.91
N PRO A 363 -5.23 20.77 -15.15
CA PRO A 363 -4.51 19.66 -15.72
C PRO A 363 -3.28 19.30 -14.87
N TYR A 364 -3.07 18.02 -14.58
CA TYR A 364 -2.04 17.61 -13.63
C TYR A 364 -0.63 18.13 -13.98
N LYS A 365 -0.27 18.21 -15.26
CA LYS A 365 1.03 18.74 -15.70
C LYS A 365 1.22 20.22 -15.34
N ASP A 366 0.14 21.00 -15.40
CA ASP A 366 0.17 22.41 -15.03
C ASP A 366 0.24 22.57 -13.51
N LEU A 367 -0.39 21.66 -12.75
CA LEU A 367 -0.29 21.63 -11.30
C LEU A 367 1.14 21.34 -10.84
N TYR A 368 1.80 20.31 -11.40
CA TYR A 368 3.19 20.04 -11.08
C TYR A 368 4.12 21.21 -11.36
N LYS A 369 3.89 21.93 -12.48
CA LYS A 369 4.60 23.17 -12.81
C LYS A 369 4.33 24.28 -11.79
N ASN A 370 3.04 24.51 -11.48
CA ASN A 370 2.62 25.56 -10.54
C ASN A 370 3.22 25.39 -9.14
N PHE A 371 3.32 24.13 -8.69
CA PHE A 371 3.90 23.79 -7.39
C PHE A 371 5.42 23.52 -7.44
N ASN A 372 6.07 23.77 -8.57
CA ASN A 372 7.51 23.57 -8.77
C ASN A 372 8.02 22.15 -8.44
N ILE A 373 7.18 21.12 -8.63
CA ILE A 373 7.58 19.72 -8.50
C ILE A 373 7.95 19.23 -9.91
N THR A 374 9.06 19.70 -10.44
CA THR A 374 9.48 19.45 -11.83
C THR A 374 10.95 19.07 -11.92
N LYS A 375 11.34 18.45 -13.04
CA LYS A 375 12.75 18.13 -13.30
C LYS A 375 13.62 19.39 -13.36
N GLU A 376 13.10 20.49 -13.92
CA GLU A 376 13.80 21.77 -14.04
C GLU A 376 14.13 22.32 -12.64
N ARG A 377 13.20 22.23 -11.70
CA ARG A 377 13.44 22.63 -10.31
C ARG A 377 14.51 21.78 -9.64
N ILE A 378 14.51 20.47 -9.86
CA ILE A 378 15.53 19.56 -9.32
C ILE A 378 16.91 19.93 -9.87
N ILE A 379 17.00 20.14 -11.20
CA ILE A 379 18.24 20.53 -11.87
C ILE A 379 18.73 21.89 -11.35
N ASP A 380 17.86 22.88 -11.26
CA ASP A 380 18.19 24.21 -10.74
C ASP A 380 18.75 24.16 -9.32
N VAL A 381 18.11 23.38 -8.43
CA VAL A 381 18.56 23.16 -7.06
C VAL A 381 19.98 22.59 -7.05
N ILE A 382 20.26 21.57 -7.85
CA ILE A 382 21.57 20.91 -7.89
C ILE A 382 22.66 21.80 -8.50
N LEU A 383 22.33 22.57 -9.55
CA LEU A 383 23.32 23.43 -10.21
C LEU A 383 23.64 24.67 -9.37
N ASN A 384 22.72 25.13 -8.53
CA ASN A 384 22.90 26.31 -7.67
C ASN A 384 23.31 25.96 -6.23
N SER A 385 23.39 24.69 -5.85
CA SER A 385 23.94 24.24 -4.57
C SER A 385 25.47 24.39 -4.61
N LYS A 386 26.03 25.12 -3.63
CA LYS A 386 27.47 25.37 -3.49
C LYS A 386 28.12 24.31 -2.64
#